data_8a3c02ecfe175dde487f4b94308060da
#
_entry.id   8a3c02ecfe175dde487f4b94308060da
#
_cell.length_a   1.000
_cell.length_b   1.000
_cell.length_c   1.000
_cell.angle_alpha   90.00
_cell.angle_beta   90.00
_cell.angle_gamma   90.00
#
_symmetry.space_group_name_H-M   'P 1'
#
loop_
_entity.id
_entity.type
_entity.pdbx_description
1 polymer ?
#
loop_
_entity_poly.entity_id
_entity_poly.type
_entity_poly.pdbx_seq_one_letter_code
_entity_poly.pdbx_strand_id
1 'polypeptide(L)'
;MSASLVGSEMCIRDSYTSDKISMGFRRLSIIDLDAGSQPIYNEDKSLVLMFNGEIYNYKDLRKELMEAGHKFYTQTDSEVLIHAFEEWGEDMLMKLRGMFGFAIHNTKDGSLFIARDFFGIKPMHYAMVDGSFVYASEIKSILEYPKYKKKFNHKALDNYLSFQYVVPPETFFEGIYCLLPGHYLWYRDGKVTTTRYFEATFK
;
A
#
# COMPACT_ATOMS: atom_id res chain seq x y z
N MET A 1 5.64 19.51 7.07
CA MET A 1 7.06 19.75 6.69
C MET A 1 7.45 18.73 5.62
N SER A 2 7.81 19.21 4.43
CA SER A 2 8.20 18.35 3.33
C SER A 2 9.63 17.86 3.55
N ALA A 3 9.83 16.54 3.60
CA ALA A 3 11.17 15.99 3.44
C ALA A 3 11.62 16.27 2.01
N SER A 4 12.50 17.25 1.85
CA SER A 4 13.15 17.57 0.57
C SER A 4 14.18 16.49 0.27
N LEU A 5 13.85 15.56 -0.64
CA LEU A 5 14.89 14.84 -1.38
C LEU A 5 15.26 15.69 -2.59
N VAL A 6 16.49 16.16 -2.56
CA VAL A 6 17.10 16.96 -3.63
C VAL A 6 17.16 16.12 -4.91
N GLY A 7 16.67 16.72 -6.03
CA GLY A 7 17.14 16.42 -7.38
C GLY A 7 16.42 15.32 -8.12
N SER A 8 15.39 15.65 -8.80
CA SER A 8 15.18 15.55 -10.25
C SER A 8 13.78 16.12 -10.55
N GLU A 9 13.70 16.92 -11.58
CA GLU A 9 12.46 17.52 -12.10
C GLU A 9 11.44 16.48 -12.62
N MET A 10 11.79 15.19 -12.61
CA MET A 10 10.96 14.06 -13.05
C MET A 10 10.22 13.33 -11.92
N CYS A 11 10.15 13.89 -10.71
CA CYS A 11 9.39 13.27 -9.62
C CYS A 11 7.99 13.87 -9.51
N ILE A 12 6.97 13.11 -9.86
CA ILE A 12 5.58 13.45 -9.57
C ILE A 12 5.34 13.25 -8.07
N ARG A 13 4.67 14.22 -7.44
CA ARG A 13 4.27 14.18 -6.03
C ARG A 13 2.77 14.31 -5.96
N ASP A 14 2.12 13.24 -5.61
CA ASP A 14 0.68 13.19 -5.39
C ASP A 14 0.40 13.11 -3.89
N SER A 15 -0.64 13.77 -3.41
CA SER A 15 -1.02 13.71 -2.01
C SER A 15 -2.53 13.81 -1.84
N TYR A 16 -3.01 13.16 -0.79
CA TYR A 16 -4.38 13.27 -0.29
C TYR A 16 -4.34 13.59 1.19
N THR A 17 -5.17 14.53 1.63
CA THR A 17 -5.28 14.91 3.05
C THR A 17 -6.73 15.12 3.40
N SER A 18 -7.15 14.54 4.52
CA SER A 18 -8.42 14.80 5.17
C SER A 18 -8.18 14.99 6.68
N ASP A 19 -9.23 15.23 7.43
CA ASP A 19 -9.13 15.38 8.90
C ASP A 19 -8.61 14.12 9.60
N LYS A 20 -8.75 12.95 8.97
CA LYS A 20 -8.43 11.65 9.57
C LYS A 20 -7.14 11.02 9.04
N ILE A 21 -6.74 11.32 7.81
CA ILE A 21 -5.61 10.68 7.15
C ILE A 21 -4.87 11.63 6.20
N SER A 22 -3.56 11.43 6.10
CA SER A 22 -2.74 12.02 5.04
C SER A 22 -2.00 10.90 4.33
N MET A 23 -2.14 10.82 3.00
CA MET A 23 -1.46 9.86 2.14
C MET A 23 -0.62 10.60 1.12
N GLY A 24 0.58 10.12 0.86
CA GLY A 24 1.48 10.68 -0.13
C GLY A 24 2.02 9.61 -1.05
N PHE A 25 2.15 9.96 -2.32
CA PHE A 25 2.74 9.11 -3.33
C PHE A 25 3.83 9.86 -4.08
N ARG A 26 4.93 9.16 -4.36
CA ARG A 26 6.04 9.72 -5.12
C ARG A 26 6.53 8.70 -6.12
N ARG A 27 6.53 9.08 -7.40
CA ARG A 27 7.01 8.22 -8.49
C ARG A 27 7.98 8.96 -9.41
N LEU A 28 8.87 8.20 -10.03
CA LEU A 28 9.59 8.65 -11.21
C LEU A 28 8.64 8.55 -12.41
N SER A 29 8.43 9.64 -13.14
CA SER A 29 7.70 9.61 -14.40
C SER A 29 8.69 9.30 -15.51
N ILE A 30 8.64 8.10 -16.08
CA ILE A 30 9.45 7.69 -17.22
C ILE A 30 8.61 7.70 -18.50
N ILE A 31 7.31 7.45 -18.40
CA ILE A 31 6.38 7.39 -19.52
C ILE A 31 5.02 7.92 -19.05
N ASP A 32 4.40 8.79 -19.85
CA ASP A 32 3.07 9.36 -19.71
C ASP A 32 2.83 10.27 -18.48
N LEU A 33 2.89 11.58 -18.74
CA LEU A 33 2.71 12.63 -17.72
C LEU A 33 1.25 12.83 -17.30
N ASP A 34 0.27 12.43 -18.15
CA ASP A 34 -1.14 12.77 -17.97
C ASP A 34 -2.02 11.60 -17.47
N ALA A 35 -1.62 10.35 -17.68
CA ALA A 35 -2.39 9.18 -17.31
C ALA A 35 -1.82 8.49 -16.07
N GLY A 36 -2.27 8.85 -14.88
CA GLY A 36 -1.93 8.11 -13.67
C GLY A 36 -1.56 8.96 -12.47
N SER A 37 -2.09 10.18 -12.38
CA SER A 37 -2.05 10.93 -11.11
C SER A 37 -2.79 10.14 -10.03
N GLN A 38 -2.22 10.11 -8.85
CA GLN A 38 -2.84 9.53 -7.66
C GLN A 38 -3.18 10.66 -6.68
N PRO A 39 -4.17 10.52 -5.84
CA PRO A 39 -4.96 9.32 -5.58
C PRO A 39 -6.01 9.02 -6.65
N ILE A 40 -6.43 7.75 -6.70
CA ILE A 40 -7.53 7.29 -7.54
C ILE A 40 -8.78 7.15 -6.69
N TYR A 41 -9.92 7.49 -7.27
CA TYR A 41 -11.22 7.47 -6.60
C TYR A 41 -12.19 6.53 -7.30
N ASN A 42 -13.14 5.96 -6.55
CA ASN A 42 -14.34 5.38 -7.13
C ASN A 42 -15.35 6.48 -7.54
N GLU A 43 -16.49 6.11 -8.10
CA GLU A 43 -17.48 7.03 -8.71
C GLU A 43 -18.01 8.07 -7.71
N ASP A 44 -18.28 7.67 -6.47
CA ASP A 44 -18.84 8.55 -5.43
C ASP A 44 -17.75 9.16 -4.51
N LYS A 45 -16.48 8.91 -4.81
CA LYS A 45 -15.30 9.36 -4.04
C LYS A 45 -15.29 8.90 -2.57
N SER A 46 -16.00 7.83 -2.28
CA SER A 46 -16.00 7.23 -0.95
C SER A 46 -14.75 6.40 -0.68
N LEU A 47 -14.06 5.96 -1.72
CA LEU A 47 -12.82 5.22 -1.65
C LEU A 47 -11.67 6.02 -2.29
N VAL A 48 -10.52 5.97 -1.65
CA VAL A 48 -9.30 6.69 -2.08
C VAL A 48 -8.14 5.70 -2.11
N LEU A 49 -7.57 5.48 -3.29
CA LEU A 49 -6.49 4.50 -3.52
C LEU A 49 -5.14 5.19 -3.73
N MET A 50 -4.12 4.67 -3.06
CA MET A 50 -2.70 4.86 -3.40
C MET A 50 -2.09 3.51 -3.76
N PHE A 51 -1.42 3.43 -4.90
CA PHE A 51 -0.94 2.19 -5.50
C PHE A 51 0.49 2.29 -5.99
N ASN A 52 1.31 1.32 -5.61
CA ASN A 52 2.66 1.11 -6.12
C ASN A 52 2.75 -0.31 -6.70
N GLY A 53 2.79 -0.43 -8.01
CA GLY A 53 2.84 -1.74 -8.65
C GLY A 53 2.40 -1.75 -10.09
N GLU A 54 2.01 -2.94 -10.56
CA GLU A 54 1.46 -3.19 -11.87
C GLU A 54 0.53 -4.42 -11.82
N ILE A 55 -0.68 -4.28 -12.39
CA ILE A 55 -1.68 -5.36 -12.46
C ILE A 55 -1.72 -5.90 -13.89
N TYR A 56 -1.15 -7.06 -14.10
CA TYR A 56 -0.95 -7.63 -15.44
C TYR A 56 -2.25 -8.02 -16.15
N ASN A 57 -3.23 -8.51 -15.39
CA ASN A 57 -4.53 -8.93 -15.92
C ASN A 57 -5.62 -7.85 -15.84
N TYR A 58 -5.24 -6.58 -15.76
CA TYR A 58 -6.17 -5.46 -15.59
C TYR A 58 -7.23 -5.36 -16.70
N LYS A 59 -6.89 -5.76 -17.93
CA LYS A 59 -7.84 -5.68 -19.07
C LYS A 59 -9.02 -6.63 -18.89
N ASP A 60 -8.77 -7.84 -18.41
CA ASP A 60 -9.81 -8.85 -18.17
C ASP A 60 -10.69 -8.43 -16.99
N LEU A 61 -10.05 -7.99 -15.89
CA LEU A 61 -10.77 -7.48 -14.72
C LEU A 61 -11.60 -6.24 -15.05
N ARG A 62 -11.06 -5.31 -15.85
CA ARG A 62 -11.79 -4.13 -16.32
C ARG A 62 -13.06 -4.51 -17.05
N LYS A 63 -12.98 -5.50 -17.95
CA LYS A 63 -14.15 -5.97 -18.69
C LYS A 63 -15.22 -6.53 -17.75
N GLU A 64 -14.83 -7.39 -16.81
CA GLU A 64 -15.71 -7.98 -15.80
C GLU A 64 -16.40 -6.89 -14.96
N LEU A 65 -15.64 -5.88 -14.51
CA LEU A 65 -16.16 -4.76 -13.72
C LEU A 65 -17.10 -3.83 -14.52
N MET A 66 -16.80 -3.60 -15.79
CA MET A 66 -17.71 -2.83 -16.67
C MET A 66 -19.03 -3.57 -16.92
N GLU A 67 -18.99 -4.90 -17.05
CA GLU A 67 -20.19 -5.74 -17.14
C GLU A 67 -21.00 -5.73 -15.82
N ALA A 68 -20.34 -5.56 -14.66
CA ALA A 68 -20.97 -5.34 -13.36
C ALA A 68 -21.53 -3.92 -13.17
N GLY A 69 -21.22 -2.97 -14.06
CA GLY A 69 -21.79 -1.61 -14.07
C GLY A 69 -20.82 -0.51 -13.64
N HIS A 70 -19.57 -0.82 -13.32
CA HIS A 70 -18.56 0.18 -12.93
C HIS A 70 -18.16 1.07 -14.12
N LYS A 71 -17.90 2.34 -13.83
CA LYS A 71 -17.50 3.35 -14.81
C LYS A 71 -16.08 3.78 -14.59
N PHE A 72 -15.25 3.63 -15.60
CA PHE A 72 -13.84 3.96 -15.57
C PHE A 72 -13.56 5.33 -16.19
N TYR A 73 -12.70 6.10 -15.55
CA TYR A 73 -12.28 7.44 -15.99
C TYR A 73 -10.94 7.40 -16.74
N THR A 74 -10.11 6.40 -16.45
CA THR A 74 -8.78 6.24 -17.04
C THR A 74 -8.66 4.91 -17.80
N GLN A 75 -7.52 4.70 -18.45
CA GLN A 75 -7.15 3.41 -19.04
C GLN A 75 -6.08 2.68 -18.24
N THR A 76 -5.78 3.17 -17.02
CA THR A 76 -4.72 2.63 -16.17
C THR A 76 -5.12 1.32 -15.51
N ASP A 77 -4.13 0.50 -15.19
CA ASP A 77 -4.30 -0.72 -14.40
C ASP A 77 -4.68 -0.43 -12.94
N SER A 78 -4.29 0.72 -12.45
CA SER A 78 -4.51 1.11 -11.06
C SER A 78 -5.99 1.39 -10.74
N GLU A 79 -6.77 1.93 -11.69
CA GLU A 79 -8.20 2.18 -11.46
C GLU A 79 -9.00 0.88 -11.28
N VAL A 80 -8.55 -0.23 -11.87
CA VAL A 80 -9.17 -1.54 -11.68
C VAL A 80 -9.20 -1.96 -10.21
N LEU A 81 -8.19 -1.58 -9.43
CA LEU A 81 -8.12 -1.95 -8.02
C LEU A 81 -9.24 -1.38 -7.17
N ILE A 82 -9.61 -0.11 -7.41
CA ILE A 82 -10.61 0.55 -6.58
C ILE A 82 -12.01 -0.01 -6.87
N HIS A 83 -12.33 -0.24 -8.15
CA HIS A 83 -13.59 -0.87 -8.55
C HIS A 83 -13.65 -2.35 -8.15
N ALA A 84 -12.53 -3.08 -8.25
CA ALA A 84 -12.44 -4.45 -7.77
C ALA A 84 -12.67 -4.56 -6.26
N PHE A 85 -12.17 -3.59 -5.49
CA PHE A 85 -12.41 -3.55 -4.05
C PHE A 85 -13.87 -3.23 -3.72
N GLU A 86 -14.51 -2.36 -4.48
CA GLU A 86 -15.93 -2.03 -4.32
C GLU A 86 -16.83 -3.24 -4.61
N GLU A 87 -16.53 -3.99 -5.67
CA GLU A 87 -17.32 -5.14 -6.11
C GLU A 87 -17.10 -6.39 -5.26
N TRP A 88 -15.83 -6.72 -4.94
CA TRP A 88 -15.46 -7.99 -4.32
C TRP A 88 -14.83 -7.88 -2.94
N GLY A 89 -14.63 -6.69 -2.42
CA GLY A 89 -13.93 -6.48 -1.15
C GLY A 89 -12.54 -7.12 -1.15
N GLU A 90 -12.22 -7.84 -0.07
CA GLU A 90 -10.92 -8.52 0.10
C GLU A 90 -10.70 -9.67 -0.90
N ASP A 91 -11.78 -10.29 -1.40
CA ASP A 91 -11.72 -11.42 -2.33
C ASP A 91 -11.12 -11.02 -3.68
N MET A 92 -11.09 -9.71 -4.00
CA MET A 92 -10.38 -9.19 -5.17
C MET A 92 -8.94 -9.67 -5.24
N LEU A 93 -8.27 -9.81 -4.08
CA LEU A 93 -6.85 -10.16 -4.01
C LEU A 93 -6.52 -11.47 -4.72
N MET A 94 -7.43 -12.44 -4.69
CA MET A 94 -7.26 -13.73 -5.38
C MET A 94 -7.48 -13.63 -6.89
N LYS A 95 -8.16 -12.60 -7.36
CA LYS A 95 -8.36 -12.32 -8.79
C LYS A 95 -7.17 -11.57 -9.40
N LEU A 96 -6.40 -10.82 -8.61
CA LEU A 96 -5.25 -10.04 -9.11
C LEU A 96 -4.10 -10.92 -9.57
N ARG A 97 -3.46 -10.51 -10.67
CA ARG A 97 -2.16 -11.02 -11.12
C ARG A 97 -1.26 -9.83 -11.36
N GLY A 98 -0.18 -9.73 -10.57
CA GLY A 98 0.70 -8.58 -10.64
C GLY A 98 1.66 -8.49 -9.46
N MET A 99 2.39 -7.41 -9.40
CA MET A 99 3.23 -7.00 -8.29
C MET A 99 2.65 -5.73 -7.68
N PHE A 100 2.32 -5.74 -6.40
CA PHE A 100 1.62 -4.60 -5.80
C PHE A 100 1.84 -4.41 -4.31
N GLY A 101 1.81 -3.14 -3.93
CA GLY A 101 1.54 -2.67 -2.59
C GLY A 101 0.58 -1.50 -2.71
N PHE A 102 -0.60 -1.59 -2.10
CA PHE A 102 -1.58 -0.53 -2.18
C PHE A 102 -2.29 -0.28 -0.87
N ALA A 103 -2.88 0.90 -0.76
CA ALA A 103 -3.71 1.31 0.36
C ALA A 103 -5.01 1.93 -0.15
N ILE A 104 -6.15 1.48 0.38
CA ILE A 104 -7.48 2.03 0.09
C ILE A 104 -8.07 2.59 1.38
N HIS A 105 -8.35 3.88 1.39
CA HIS A 105 -9.03 4.57 2.48
C HIS A 105 -10.51 4.72 2.18
N ASN A 106 -11.36 4.31 3.12
CA ASN A 106 -12.78 4.56 3.07
C ASN A 106 -13.10 5.84 3.83
N THR A 107 -13.59 6.86 3.12
CA THR A 107 -13.88 8.17 3.68
C THR A 107 -15.11 8.17 4.60
N LYS A 108 -16.04 7.21 4.41
CA LYS A 108 -17.29 7.10 5.17
C LYS A 108 -17.04 6.66 6.62
N ASP A 109 -16.24 5.62 6.82
CA ASP A 109 -15.97 5.04 8.14
C ASP A 109 -14.55 5.33 8.65
N GLY A 110 -13.66 5.83 7.81
CA GLY A 110 -12.28 6.13 8.14
C GLY A 110 -11.36 4.91 8.19
N SER A 111 -11.83 3.75 7.73
CA SER A 111 -11.01 2.55 7.67
C SER A 111 -9.95 2.63 6.58
N LEU A 112 -8.89 1.85 6.75
CA LEU A 112 -7.80 1.74 5.79
C LEU A 112 -7.51 0.26 5.52
N PHE A 113 -7.55 -0.12 4.26
CA PHE A 113 -7.19 -1.43 3.76
C PHE A 113 -5.84 -1.36 3.05
N ILE A 114 -4.90 -2.21 3.44
CA ILE A 114 -3.56 -2.27 2.82
C ILE A 114 -3.29 -3.70 2.40
N ALA A 115 -2.82 -3.90 1.17
CA ALA A 115 -2.48 -5.23 0.68
C ALA A 115 -1.11 -5.26 0.02
N ARG A 116 -0.47 -6.42 0.08
CA ARG A 116 0.81 -6.71 -0.53
C ARG A 116 0.73 -7.97 -1.39
N ASP A 117 1.40 -7.97 -2.52
CA ASP A 117 1.36 -9.06 -3.50
C ASP A 117 1.79 -10.42 -2.95
N PHE A 118 1.49 -11.49 -3.68
CA PHE A 118 1.70 -12.89 -3.29
C PHE A 118 3.12 -13.20 -2.83
N PHE A 119 4.12 -12.62 -3.48
CA PHE A 119 5.53 -12.89 -3.25
C PHE A 119 6.27 -11.75 -2.55
N GLY A 120 5.55 -10.63 -2.25
CA GLY A 120 6.12 -9.47 -1.59
C GLY A 120 7.14 -8.72 -2.44
N ILE A 121 6.93 -8.69 -3.78
CA ILE A 121 7.79 -7.96 -4.72
C ILE A 121 7.79 -6.47 -4.37
N LYS A 122 6.61 -5.91 -4.08
CA LYS A 122 6.52 -4.53 -3.60
C LYS A 122 6.62 -4.49 -2.08
N PRO A 123 7.47 -3.63 -1.53
CA PRO A 123 7.61 -3.51 -0.08
C PRO A 123 6.42 -2.77 0.54
N MET A 124 6.07 -3.15 1.77
CA MET A 124 5.07 -2.46 2.59
C MET A 124 5.42 -2.61 4.07
N HIS A 125 5.52 -1.48 4.77
CA HIS A 125 5.85 -1.42 6.19
C HIS A 125 4.81 -0.60 6.94
N TYR A 126 4.63 -0.90 8.21
CA TYR A 126 3.69 -0.17 9.06
C TYR A 126 4.19 -0.08 10.52
N ALA A 127 3.64 0.88 11.24
CA ALA A 127 3.91 1.08 12.66
C ALA A 127 2.70 1.72 13.35
N MET A 128 2.55 1.46 14.65
CA MET A 128 1.71 2.27 15.54
C MET A 128 2.61 3.22 16.32
N VAL A 129 2.43 4.50 16.16
CA VAL A 129 3.27 5.53 16.77
C VAL A 129 2.41 6.55 17.50
N ASP A 130 2.47 6.56 18.82
CA ASP A 130 1.70 7.50 19.66
C ASP A 130 0.22 7.57 19.30
N GLY A 131 -0.42 6.40 19.15
CA GLY A 131 -1.83 6.26 18.78
C GLY A 131 -2.15 6.49 17.30
N SER A 132 -1.16 6.85 16.48
CA SER A 132 -1.32 7.04 15.04
C SER A 132 -0.83 5.81 14.28
N PHE A 133 -1.59 5.39 13.28
CA PHE A 133 -1.15 4.37 12.33
C PHE A 133 -0.35 5.03 11.20
N VAL A 134 0.84 4.50 10.95
CA VAL A 134 1.76 4.99 9.90
C VAL A 134 2.14 3.83 9.00
N TYR A 135 2.11 4.04 7.68
CA TYR A 135 2.54 3.04 6.71
C TYR A 135 3.37 3.67 5.59
N ALA A 136 4.22 2.87 4.98
CA ALA A 136 5.03 3.29 3.83
C ALA A 136 5.60 2.09 3.07
N SER A 137 5.95 2.31 1.81
CA SER A 137 6.75 1.34 1.03
C SER A 137 8.16 1.22 1.60
N GLU A 138 8.74 2.32 2.10
CA GLU A 138 10.11 2.34 2.63
C GLU A 138 10.15 2.76 4.10
N ILE A 139 10.94 2.04 4.89
CA ILE A 139 11.13 2.31 6.33
C ILE A 139 11.57 3.75 6.58
N LYS A 140 12.43 4.32 5.72
CA LYS A 140 12.91 5.70 5.88
C LYS A 140 11.79 6.73 6.00
N SER A 141 10.65 6.50 5.32
CA SER A 141 9.50 7.39 5.40
C SER A 141 8.83 7.35 6.78
N ILE A 142 8.78 6.16 7.42
CA ILE A 142 8.27 6.00 8.79
C ILE A 142 9.24 6.65 9.79
N LEU A 143 10.55 6.54 9.55
CA LEU A 143 11.58 7.15 10.41
C LEU A 143 11.53 8.68 10.45
N GLU A 144 10.96 9.29 9.40
CA GLU A 144 10.75 10.75 9.33
C GLU A 144 9.41 11.22 9.97
N TYR A 145 8.58 10.29 10.45
CA TYR A 145 7.38 10.65 11.20
C TYR A 145 7.76 11.33 12.52
N PRO A 146 7.33 12.57 12.79
CA PRO A 146 7.89 13.38 13.89
C PRO A 146 7.80 12.79 15.28
N LYS A 147 6.82 11.91 15.51
CA LYS A 147 6.61 11.27 16.82
C LYS A 147 7.32 9.91 16.94
N TYR A 148 7.87 9.38 15.85
CA TYR A 148 8.61 8.12 15.91
C TYR A 148 9.98 8.34 16.54
N LYS A 149 10.27 7.61 17.61
CA LYS A 149 11.59 7.60 18.27
C LYS A 149 12.41 6.47 17.68
N LYS A 150 13.46 6.80 16.93
CA LYS A 150 14.36 5.83 16.31
C LYS A 150 15.02 4.96 17.38
N LYS A 151 14.62 3.69 17.46
CA LYS A 151 15.17 2.71 18.38
C LYS A 151 15.54 1.46 17.62
N PHE A 152 16.76 0.99 17.83
CA PHE A 152 17.30 -0.16 17.13
C PHE A 152 16.76 -1.47 17.74
N ASN A 153 16.37 -2.41 16.87
CA ASN A 153 15.87 -3.72 17.25
C ASN A 153 17.03 -4.73 17.35
N HIS A 154 17.54 -4.95 18.57
CA HIS A 154 18.64 -5.87 18.82
C HIS A 154 18.32 -7.32 18.42
N LYS A 155 17.06 -7.77 18.60
CA LYS A 155 16.64 -9.11 18.18
C LYS A 155 16.74 -9.28 16.66
N ALA A 156 16.43 -8.25 15.90
CA ALA A 156 16.60 -8.27 14.45
C ALA A 156 18.07 -8.33 14.05
N LEU A 157 18.96 -7.69 14.82
CA LEU A 157 20.40 -7.79 14.61
C LEU A 157 20.91 -9.22 14.87
N ASP A 158 20.50 -9.86 15.95
CA ASP A 158 20.88 -11.23 16.25
C ASP A 158 20.47 -12.20 15.13
N ASN A 159 19.25 -12.03 14.63
CA ASN A 159 18.75 -12.80 13.47
C ASN A 159 19.61 -12.52 12.22
N TYR A 160 19.91 -11.25 11.97
CA TYR A 160 20.72 -10.86 10.82
C TYR A 160 22.13 -11.44 10.87
N LEU A 161 22.78 -11.40 12.04
CA LEU A 161 24.11 -11.99 12.22
C LEU A 161 24.12 -13.51 12.06
N SER A 162 23.01 -14.19 12.38
CA SER A 162 22.87 -15.63 12.25
C SER A 162 22.49 -16.08 10.83
N PHE A 163 21.55 -15.37 10.18
CA PHE A 163 20.92 -15.78 8.93
C PHE A 163 21.28 -14.89 7.73
N GLN A 164 21.99 -13.78 7.94
CA GLN A 164 22.30 -12.74 6.96
C GLN A 164 21.07 -12.01 6.39
N TYR A 165 19.91 -12.15 7.03
CA TYR A 165 18.71 -11.38 6.76
C TYR A 165 17.87 -11.17 8.02
N VAL A 166 17.02 -10.14 8.01
CA VAL A 166 16.08 -9.89 9.10
C VAL A 166 14.83 -10.74 8.89
N VAL A 167 14.47 -11.55 9.88
CA VAL A 167 13.30 -12.43 9.81
C VAL A 167 12.00 -11.60 9.91
N PRO A 168 11.17 -11.56 8.84
CA PRO A 168 9.90 -10.84 8.90
C PRO A 168 8.94 -11.43 9.94
N PRO A 169 8.02 -10.65 10.50
CA PRO A 169 7.69 -9.25 10.15
C PRO A 169 8.62 -8.20 10.77
N GLU A 170 9.60 -8.59 11.56
CA GLU A 170 10.51 -7.66 12.24
C GLU A 170 11.34 -6.84 11.24
N THR A 171 11.78 -5.65 11.70
CA THR A 171 12.75 -4.81 11.00
C THR A 171 13.88 -4.42 11.94
N PHE A 172 14.92 -3.75 11.43
CA PHE A 172 15.98 -3.20 12.29
C PHE A 172 15.52 -2.10 13.25
N PHE A 173 14.27 -1.64 13.13
CA PHE A 173 13.72 -0.59 13.97
C PHE A 173 12.55 -1.13 14.81
N GLU A 174 12.61 -0.93 16.14
CA GLU A 174 11.55 -1.36 17.04
C GLU A 174 10.21 -0.72 16.69
N GLY A 175 9.15 -1.54 16.66
CA GLY A 175 7.79 -1.10 16.39
C GLY A 175 7.48 -0.81 14.91
N ILE A 176 8.44 -1.01 13.99
CA ILE A 176 8.19 -1.00 12.56
C ILE A 176 8.17 -2.42 12.05
N TYR A 177 7.07 -2.80 11.43
CA TYR A 177 6.84 -4.14 10.91
C TYR A 177 6.72 -4.14 9.38
N CYS A 178 7.16 -5.23 8.77
CA CYS A 178 6.93 -5.52 7.37
C CYS A 178 5.59 -6.25 7.22
N LEU A 179 4.71 -5.80 6.34
CA LEU A 179 3.56 -6.60 5.93
C LEU A 179 4.06 -7.80 5.13
N LEU A 180 3.73 -9.00 5.56
CA LEU A 180 4.23 -10.24 4.96
C LEU A 180 3.70 -10.41 3.51
N PRO A 181 4.44 -11.13 2.64
CA PRO A 181 3.94 -11.55 1.32
C PRO A 181 2.60 -12.27 1.42
N GLY A 182 1.69 -12.01 0.48
CA GLY A 182 0.38 -12.65 0.49
C GLY A 182 -0.50 -12.28 1.69
N HIS A 183 -0.26 -11.12 2.30
CA HIS A 183 -1.06 -10.61 3.41
C HIS A 183 -1.71 -9.28 3.05
N TYR A 184 -2.86 -9.05 3.70
CA TYR A 184 -3.46 -7.73 3.80
C TYR A 184 -3.60 -7.31 5.26
N LEU A 185 -3.84 -6.02 5.46
CA LEU A 185 -4.01 -5.38 6.74
C LEU A 185 -5.24 -4.50 6.71
N TRP A 186 -6.05 -4.57 7.77
CA TRP A 186 -7.06 -3.58 8.10
C TRP A 186 -6.61 -2.72 9.26
N TYR A 187 -6.79 -1.41 9.12
CA TYR A 187 -6.79 -0.48 10.24
C TYR A 187 -8.20 0.07 10.41
N ARG A 188 -8.83 -0.25 11.54
CA ARG A 188 -10.19 0.17 11.90
C ARG A 188 -10.24 0.48 13.39
N ASP A 189 -10.84 1.60 13.78
CA ASP A 189 -11.06 1.97 15.18
C ASP A 189 -9.80 1.89 16.06
N GLY A 190 -8.66 2.34 15.54
CA GLY A 190 -7.39 2.30 16.25
C GLY A 190 -6.72 0.92 16.32
N LYS A 191 -7.29 -0.10 15.69
CA LYS A 191 -6.78 -1.48 15.69
C LYS A 191 -6.25 -1.90 14.33
N VAL A 192 -5.13 -2.61 14.37
CA VAL A 192 -4.50 -3.24 13.20
C VAL A 192 -4.81 -4.73 13.23
N THR A 193 -5.32 -5.25 12.13
CA THR A 193 -5.54 -6.69 11.93
C THR A 193 -4.87 -7.12 10.63
N THR A 194 -4.04 -8.15 10.66
CA THR A 194 -3.39 -8.72 9.48
C THR A 194 -3.95 -10.10 9.17
N THR A 195 -4.16 -10.37 7.88
CA THR A 195 -4.71 -11.66 7.43
C THR A 195 -3.89 -12.14 6.24
N ARG A 196 -3.56 -13.44 6.24
CA ARG A 196 -2.94 -14.10 5.10
C ARG A 196 -4.05 -14.52 4.12
N TYR A 197 -3.94 -14.06 2.88
CA TYR A 197 -4.88 -14.43 1.80
C TYR A 197 -4.26 -15.41 0.79
N PHE A 198 -2.93 -15.53 0.77
CA PHE A 198 -2.24 -16.44 -0.14
C PHE A 198 -1.10 -17.17 0.56
N GLU A 199 -0.95 -18.45 0.24
CA GLU A 199 0.17 -19.29 0.63
C GLU A 199 0.65 -20.10 -0.57
N ALA A 200 1.94 -20.02 -0.87
CA ALA A 200 2.54 -20.87 -1.91
C ALA A 200 2.66 -22.30 -1.39
N THR A 201 1.97 -23.23 -2.03
CA THR A 201 2.10 -24.67 -1.74
C THR A 201 2.89 -25.32 -2.87
N PHE A 202 3.97 -25.99 -2.52
CA PHE A 202 4.74 -26.82 -3.44
C PHE A 202 4.23 -28.27 -3.33
N LYS A 203 3.73 -28.81 -4.44
CA LYS A 203 3.39 -30.22 -4.58
C LYS A 203 4.55 -30.98 -5.20
#